data_4a424ad3dae270738aff5cd5365a1f26
#
_entry.id   4a424ad3dae270738aff5cd5365a1f26
#
_cell.length_a   1.000
_cell.length_b   1.000
_cell.length_c   1.000
_cell.angle_alpha   90.00
_cell.angle_beta   90.00
_cell.angle_gamma   90.00
#
_symmetry.space_group_name_H-M   'P 1'
#
loop_
_entity.id
_entity.type
_entity.pdbx_description
1 polymer ?
#
loop_
_entity_poly.entity_id
_entity_poly.type
_entity_poly.pdbx_seq_one_letter_code
_entity_poly.pdbx_strand_id
1 'polypeptide(L)'
;MKNTAKTFRLPETTTPETLGCNWSTTLNFGDKVLLAGYYYNGRNQNSFFGAVYTFTTDDHSCEGEIRLAAVSDEFFADNGHAIAWAMAH
;
A
#
# COMPACT_ATOMS: atom_id res chain seq x y z
N MET A 1 13.16 -5.50 14.50
CA MET A 1 12.03 -4.82 13.91
C MET A 1 12.24 -4.56 12.42
N LYS A 2 11.24 -4.80 11.62
CA LYS A 2 11.36 -4.60 10.19
C LYS A 2 10.97 -3.20 9.79
N ASN A 3 11.68 -2.67 8.80
CA ASN A 3 11.30 -1.43 8.17
C ASN A 3 10.72 -1.78 6.80
N THR A 4 9.47 -2.23 6.80
CA THR A 4 8.86 -2.78 5.60
C THR A 4 8.75 -1.74 4.50
N ALA A 5 8.40 -0.50 4.87
CA ALA A 5 8.27 0.56 3.89
C ALA A 5 9.60 0.78 3.17
N LYS A 6 10.69 0.78 3.91
CA LYS A 6 12.01 0.95 3.32
C LYS A 6 12.36 -0.23 2.43
N THR A 7 12.01 -1.43 2.88
CA THR A 7 12.29 -2.64 2.12
C THR A 7 11.60 -2.61 0.76
N PHE A 8 10.37 -2.12 0.71
CA PHE A 8 9.61 -2.09 -0.54
C PHE A 8 9.75 -0.77 -1.27
N ARG A 9 10.50 0.17 -0.70
CA ARG A 9 10.71 1.48 -1.31
C ARG A 9 9.41 2.23 -1.52
N LEU A 10 8.49 2.09 -0.58
CA LEU A 10 7.25 2.83 -0.62
C LEU A 10 7.52 4.29 -0.26
N PRO A 11 6.99 5.24 -1.01
CA PRO A 11 7.16 6.65 -0.67
C PRO A 11 6.36 6.96 0.59
N GLU A 12 6.91 7.84 1.42
CA GLU A 12 6.23 8.26 2.62
C GLU A 12 5.06 9.18 2.30
N THR A 13 5.22 10.00 1.27
CA THR A 13 4.21 10.94 0.82
C THR A 13 4.11 10.85 -0.69
N THR A 14 2.89 10.77 -1.21
CA THR A 14 2.68 10.64 -2.64
C THR A 14 1.25 11.04 -2.96
N THR A 15 0.77 10.70 -4.15
CA THR A 15 -0.63 10.87 -4.55
C THR A 15 -1.16 9.53 -5.02
N PRO A 16 -2.50 9.34 -4.98
CA PRO A 16 -3.07 8.09 -5.48
C PRO A 16 -2.70 7.81 -6.93
N GLU A 17 -2.61 8.86 -7.74
CA GLU A 17 -2.26 8.69 -9.15
C GLU A 17 -0.85 8.14 -9.30
N THR A 18 0.10 8.74 -8.60
CA THR A 18 1.49 8.28 -8.67
C THR A 18 1.63 6.87 -8.11
N LEU A 19 0.92 6.60 -7.02
CA LEU A 19 0.97 5.27 -6.42
C LEU A 19 0.42 4.23 -7.38
N GLY A 20 -0.67 4.56 -8.06
CA GLY A 20 -1.27 3.64 -9.03
C GLY A 20 -0.41 3.40 -10.25
N CYS A 21 0.46 4.35 -10.59
CA CYS A 21 1.39 4.15 -11.71
C CYS A 21 2.47 3.14 -11.34
N ASN A 22 2.82 3.05 -10.08
CA ASN A 22 3.91 2.17 -9.63
C ASN A 22 3.42 0.82 -9.14
N TRP A 23 2.17 0.75 -8.70
CA TRP A 23 1.62 -0.47 -8.12
C TRP A 23 0.28 -0.76 -8.74
N SER A 24 0.06 -2.00 -9.15
CA SER A 24 -1.10 -2.34 -9.95
C SER A 24 -2.39 -2.47 -9.14
N THR A 25 -2.29 -2.63 -7.84
CA THR A 25 -3.49 -2.84 -7.03
C THR A 25 -3.59 -1.77 -5.97
N THR A 26 -4.36 -0.74 -6.26
CA THR A 26 -4.67 0.31 -5.31
C THR A 26 -6.17 0.50 -5.28
N LEU A 27 -6.70 0.88 -4.12
CA LEU A 27 -8.13 1.02 -3.94
C LEU A 27 -8.41 2.20 -3.01
N ASN A 28 -9.22 3.13 -3.48
CA ASN A 28 -9.66 4.23 -2.63
C ASN A 28 -10.78 3.73 -1.72
N PHE A 29 -10.65 3.97 -0.45
CA PHE A 29 -11.59 3.45 0.53
C PHE A 29 -11.82 4.52 1.58
N GLY A 30 -12.86 5.31 1.39
CA GLY A 30 -13.15 6.42 2.28
C GLY A 30 -12.06 7.47 2.22
N ASP A 31 -11.44 7.76 3.36
CA ASP A 31 -10.35 8.72 3.45
C ASP A 31 -8.99 8.05 3.37
N LYS A 32 -8.96 6.81 2.87
CA LYS A 32 -7.73 6.03 2.79
C LYS A 32 -7.50 5.51 1.39
N VAL A 33 -6.26 5.19 1.10
CA VAL A 33 -5.89 4.50 -0.13
C VAL A 33 -5.19 3.22 0.28
N LEU A 34 -5.74 2.10 -0.15
CA LEU A 34 -5.22 0.78 0.17
C LEU A 34 -4.34 0.29 -0.96
N LEU A 35 -3.29 -0.41 -0.63
CA LEU A 35 -2.33 -0.91 -1.60
C LEU A 35 -2.06 -2.37 -1.35
N ALA A 36 -2.08 -3.16 -2.43
CA ALA A 36 -1.55 -4.52 -2.39
C ALA A 36 -0.41 -4.55 -3.39
N GLY A 37 0.79 -4.75 -2.89
CA GLY A 37 1.97 -4.76 -3.72
C GLY A 37 2.58 -6.15 -3.80
N TYR A 38 3.32 -6.39 -4.85
CA TYR A 38 4.01 -7.65 -5.04
C TYR A 38 5.51 -7.40 -4.91
N TYR A 39 6.13 -8.16 -4.03
CA TYR A 39 7.58 -8.08 -3.85
C TYR A 39 8.18 -9.42 -4.18
N TYR A 40 8.95 -9.46 -5.25
CA TYR A 40 9.58 -10.70 -5.67
C TYR A 40 10.89 -10.89 -4.92
N ASN A 41 10.93 -11.93 -4.10
CA ASN A 41 12.13 -12.19 -3.29
C ASN A 41 12.88 -13.41 -3.76
N GLY A 42 12.51 -13.98 -4.90
CA GLY A 42 13.18 -15.14 -5.45
C GLY A 42 12.66 -16.45 -4.95
N ARG A 43 11.74 -16.44 -4.00
CA ARG A 43 11.20 -17.68 -3.42
C ARG A 43 9.77 -17.96 -3.79
N ASN A 44 9.08 -16.97 -4.29
CA ASN A 44 7.74 -17.11 -4.84
C ASN A 44 6.68 -17.55 -3.86
N GLN A 45 6.84 -17.24 -2.60
CA GLN A 45 5.85 -17.63 -1.62
C GLN A 45 5.47 -16.41 -0.81
N ASN A 46 4.14 -16.21 -0.68
CA ASN A 46 3.62 -15.17 0.18
C ASN A 46 4.35 -13.85 -0.04
N SER A 47 4.34 -13.41 -1.31
CA SER A 47 5.13 -12.25 -1.69
C SER A 47 4.30 -10.98 -1.81
N PHE A 48 3.02 -11.02 -1.49
CA PHE A 48 2.16 -9.84 -1.54
C PHE A 48 2.15 -9.17 -0.17
N PHE A 49 2.14 -7.85 -0.18
CA PHE A 49 2.08 -7.11 1.08
C PHE A 49 0.99 -6.05 0.98
N GLY A 50 0.47 -5.63 2.14
CA GLY A 50 -0.55 -4.60 2.19
C GLY A 50 0.01 -3.32 2.78
N ALA A 51 -0.53 -2.20 2.34
CA ALA A 51 -0.16 -0.90 2.87
C ALA A 51 -1.38 0.00 2.88
N VAL A 52 -1.36 0.97 3.79
CA VAL A 52 -2.45 1.92 3.93
C VAL A 52 -1.87 3.31 3.88
N TYR A 53 -2.44 4.15 3.03
CA TYR A 53 -2.13 5.57 2.97
C TYR A 53 -3.36 6.34 3.42
N THR A 54 -3.16 7.50 4.03
CA THR A 54 -4.27 8.36 4.43
C THR A 54 -4.08 9.72 3.77
N PHE A 55 -5.20 10.34 3.39
CA PHE A 55 -5.16 11.68 2.83
C PHE A 55 -4.78 12.68 3.92
N THR A 56 -3.91 13.60 3.57
CA THR A 56 -3.43 14.60 4.52
C THR A 56 -4.19 15.92 4.39
N THR A 57 -5.02 16.06 3.35
CA THR A 57 -5.82 17.26 3.12
C THR A 57 -7.23 16.85 2.80
N ASP A 58 -8.10 17.84 2.59
CA ASP A 58 -9.48 17.58 2.21
C ASP A 58 -9.63 17.15 0.76
N ASP A 59 -8.56 17.23 -0.02
CA ASP A 59 -8.60 16.81 -1.41
C ASP A 59 -8.39 15.31 -1.50
N HIS A 60 -9.49 14.59 -1.66
CA HIS A 60 -9.45 13.13 -1.76
C HIS A 60 -9.51 12.66 -3.20
N SER A 61 -9.07 13.49 -4.13
CA SER A 61 -8.98 13.12 -5.53
C SER A 61 -7.70 12.33 -5.78
N CYS A 62 -7.50 11.88 -7.01
CA CYS A 62 -6.30 11.13 -7.35
C CYS A 62 -5.04 12.01 -7.34
N GLU A 63 -5.20 13.31 -7.18
CA GLU A 63 -4.08 14.23 -7.05
C GLU A 63 -3.89 14.72 -5.62
N GLY A 64 -4.70 14.26 -4.69
CA GLY A 64 -4.58 14.67 -3.30
C GLY A 64 -3.38 14.03 -2.65
N GLU A 65 -2.81 14.73 -1.68
CA GLU A 65 -1.64 14.21 -0.98
C GLU A 65 -2.03 13.11 -0.02
N ILE A 66 -1.30 12.02 -0.06
CA ILE A 66 -1.49 10.91 0.87
C ILE A 66 -0.17 10.59 1.54
N ARG A 67 -0.26 10.08 2.76
CA ARG A 67 0.90 9.73 3.55
C ARG A 67 0.80 8.29 4.01
N LEU A 68 1.92 7.59 3.99
CA LEU A 68 1.98 6.20 4.41
C LEU A 68 1.63 6.09 5.90
N ALA A 69 0.62 5.28 6.20
CA ALA A 69 0.14 5.11 7.56
C ALA A 69 0.53 3.76 8.14
N ALA A 70 0.51 2.70 7.34
CA ALA A 70 0.80 1.37 7.84
C ALA A 70 1.25 0.48 6.69
N VAL A 71 2.12 -0.46 7.00
CA VAL A 71 2.57 -1.48 6.05
C VAL A 71 2.57 -2.80 6.80
N SER A 72 2.08 -3.85 6.15
CA SER A 72 2.10 -5.16 6.76
C SER A 72 3.54 -5.61 6.94
N ASP A 73 3.83 -6.28 8.06
CA ASP A 73 5.16 -6.84 8.27
C ASP A 73 5.17 -8.33 8.01
N GLU A 74 4.15 -8.83 7.31
CA GLU A 74 4.12 -10.19 6.84
C GLU A 74 3.66 -10.18 5.38
N PHE A 75 3.93 -11.28 4.69
CA PHE A 75 3.52 -11.43 3.31
C PHE A 75 2.30 -12.31 3.21
N PHE A 76 1.54 -12.10 2.15
CA PHE A 76 0.30 -12.83 1.91
C PHE A 76 0.40 -13.60 0.60
N ALA A 77 -0.45 -14.59 0.47
CA ALA A 77 -0.42 -15.47 -0.71
C ALA A 77 -0.96 -14.78 -1.96
N ASP A 78 -1.83 -13.78 -1.79
CA ASP A 78 -2.45 -13.13 -2.94
C ASP A 78 -2.87 -11.71 -2.60
N ASN A 79 -3.31 -10.98 -3.64
CA ASN A 79 -3.78 -9.60 -3.50
C ASN A 79 -4.95 -9.48 -2.52
N GLY A 80 -5.86 -10.44 -2.58
CA GLY A 80 -7.07 -10.36 -1.79
C GLY A 80 -6.77 -10.31 -0.31
N HIS A 81 -5.85 -11.14 0.14
CA HIS A 81 -5.46 -11.15 1.53
C HIS A 81 -4.73 -9.88 1.93
N ALA A 82 -3.89 -9.36 1.01
CA ALA A 82 -3.17 -8.12 1.29
C ALA A 82 -4.14 -6.95 1.42
N ILE A 83 -5.12 -6.86 0.55
CA ILE A 83 -6.11 -5.79 0.61
C ILE A 83 -6.98 -5.96 1.86
N ALA A 84 -7.33 -7.19 2.21
CA ALA A 84 -8.12 -7.43 3.42
C ALA A 84 -7.38 -6.94 4.66
N TRP A 85 -6.07 -7.18 4.71
CA TRP A 85 -5.26 -6.65 5.80
C TRP A 85 -5.33 -5.12 5.84
N ALA A 86 -5.18 -4.50 4.68
CA ALA A 86 -5.19 -3.05 4.60
C ALA A 86 -6.53 -2.47 5.02
N MET A 87 -7.62 -3.15 4.67
CA MET A 87 -8.95 -2.68 5.05
C MET A 87 -9.17 -2.74 6.56
N ALA A 88 -8.47 -3.62 7.24
CA ALA A 88 -8.60 -3.76 8.69
C ALA A 88 -7.71 -2.76 9.44
N HIS A 89 -6.88 -2.04 8.77
CA HIS A 89 -5.95 -1.10 9.38
C HIS A 89 -6.18 0.29 8.87
#